data_297de6649b2b06707ae8a77a61056416
#
_entry.id   297de6649b2b06707ae8a77a61056416
#
_cell.length_a   1.000
_cell.length_b   1.000
_cell.length_c   1.000
_cell.angle_alpha   90.00
_cell.angle_beta   90.00
_cell.angle_gamma   90.00
#
_symmetry.space_group_name_H-M   'P 1'
#
loop_
_entity.id
_entity.type
_entity.pdbx_description
1 polymer ?
#
loop_
_entity_poly.entity_id
_entity_poly.type
_entity_poly.pdbx_seq_one_letter_code
_entity_poly.pdbx_strand_id
1 'polypeptide(L)'
;MKKSLVAAVMGTLLAAGLYAAPAGAATIKNGVNCAKAGATTKVGSKSYRCAKNPYVKPTQNTWTLRGCLTAYALWQSSKKQYEDWADLAKLAGAEGQKTMDDLQASITDLEATMKDVACKKGA
;
A
#
# COMPACT_ATOMS: atom_id res chain seq x y z
N MET A 1 -11.49 -52.06 -53.80
CA MET A 1 -10.68 -51.59 -52.66
C MET A 1 -10.62 -50.08 -52.74
N LYS A 2 -11.46 -49.41 -51.97
CA LYS A 2 -11.46 -47.95 -51.92
C LYS A 2 -11.33 -47.54 -50.46
N LYS A 3 -10.17 -46.98 -50.12
CA LYS A 3 -9.90 -46.47 -48.80
C LYS A 3 -10.32 -45.01 -48.74
N SER A 4 -11.37 -44.73 -48.00
CA SER A 4 -11.82 -43.36 -47.71
C SER A 4 -11.06 -42.82 -46.52
N LEU A 5 -10.28 -41.78 -46.74
CA LEU A 5 -9.63 -40.99 -45.70
C LEU A 5 -10.63 -39.90 -45.25
N VAL A 6 -11.15 -40.04 -44.05
CA VAL A 6 -11.90 -39.01 -43.40
C VAL A 6 -10.92 -38.11 -42.66
N ALA A 7 -10.70 -36.92 -43.17
CA ALA A 7 -9.95 -35.88 -42.49
C ALA A 7 -10.82 -35.23 -41.45
N ALA A 8 -10.58 -35.49 -40.18
CA ALA A 8 -11.17 -34.79 -39.08
C ALA A 8 -10.48 -33.42 -38.91
N VAL A 9 -11.18 -32.37 -39.30
CA VAL A 9 -10.76 -30.99 -38.99
C VAL A 9 -11.17 -30.71 -37.56
N MET A 10 -10.25 -30.79 -36.65
CA MET A 10 -10.41 -30.26 -35.29
C MET A 10 -10.26 -28.76 -35.33
N GLY A 11 -11.42 -28.06 -35.31
CA GLY A 11 -11.48 -26.64 -35.09
C GLY A 11 -11.22 -26.34 -33.62
N THR A 12 -10.02 -25.87 -33.31
CA THR A 12 -9.69 -25.27 -32.01
C THR A 12 -10.41 -23.91 -31.94
N LEU A 13 -11.53 -23.87 -31.27
CA LEU A 13 -12.15 -22.63 -30.80
C LEU A 13 -11.23 -22.05 -29.71
N LEU A 14 -10.38 -21.12 -30.11
CA LEU A 14 -9.73 -20.18 -29.19
C LEU A 14 -10.83 -19.24 -28.66
N ALA A 15 -11.41 -19.62 -27.53
CA ALA A 15 -12.19 -18.71 -26.73
C ALA A 15 -11.20 -17.69 -26.12
N ALA A 16 -10.89 -16.65 -26.88
CA ALA A 16 -10.32 -15.43 -26.35
C ALA A 16 -11.37 -14.84 -25.39
N GLY A 17 -11.26 -15.20 -24.12
CA GLY A 17 -12.03 -14.56 -23.06
C GLY A 17 -11.62 -13.10 -23.01
N LEU A 18 -12.39 -12.27 -23.70
CA LEU A 18 -12.41 -10.84 -23.48
C LEU A 18 -12.88 -10.63 -22.04
N TYR A 19 -11.96 -10.56 -21.11
CA TYR A 19 -12.23 -9.97 -19.81
C TYR A 19 -12.50 -8.48 -20.06
N ALA A 20 -13.73 -8.18 -20.44
CA ALA A 20 -14.23 -6.83 -20.40
C ALA A 20 -14.15 -6.38 -18.94
N ALA A 21 -13.20 -5.51 -18.61
CA ALA A 21 -13.22 -4.82 -17.33
C ALA A 21 -14.61 -4.19 -17.18
N PRO A 22 -15.31 -4.40 -16.05
CA PRO A 22 -16.64 -3.83 -15.87
C PRO A 22 -16.57 -2.32 -16.09
N ALA A 23 -17.42 -1.82 -16.99
CA ALA A 23 -17.58 -0.39 -17.22
C ALA A 23 -17.92 0.27 -15.88
N GLY A 24 -17.03 1.14 -15.36
CA GLY A 24 -17.17 1.77 -14.04
C GLY A 24 -16.20 1.28 -12.97
N ALA A 25 -15.14 0.50 -13.31
CA ALA A 25 -14.07 0.21 -12.36
C ALA A 25 -13.43 1.52 -11.91
N ALA A 26 -13.61 1.88 -10.63
CA ALA A 26 -12.98 3.06 -10.04
C ALA A 26 -11.46 2.95 -10.20
N THR A 27 -10.82 4.04 -10.64
CA THR A 27 -9.36 4.10 -10.74
C THR A 27 -8.74 3.82 -9.37
N ILE A 28 -7.86 2.83 -9.30
CA ILE A 28 -7.21 2.45 -8.05
C ILE A 28 -6.20 3.52 -7.66
N LYS A 29 -6.44 4.13 -6.52
CA LYS A 29 -5.61 5.15 -5.88
C LYS A 29 -5.96 5.28 -4.40
N ASN A 30 -5.11 5.93 -3.61
CA ASN A 30 -5.35 6.12 -2.18
C ASN A 30 -6.75 6.68 -1.88
N GLY A 31 -7.47 6.00 -0.99
CA GLY A 31 -8.79 6.42 -0.51
C GLY A 31 -9.98 5.91 -1.32
N VAL A 32 -9.76 5.21 -2.43
CA VAL A 32 -10.83 4.52 -3.16
C VAL A 32 -11.20 3.23 -2.44
N ASN A 33 -12.49 3.02 -2.18
CA ASN A 33 -12.98 1.84 -1.47
C ASN A 33 -12.56 0.55 -2.17
N CYS A 34 -12.26 -0.46 -1.39
CA CYS A 34 -11.95 -1.81 -1.86
C CYS A 34 -12.79 -2.85 -1.11
N ALA A 35 -13.14 -3.94 -1.80
CA ALA A 35 -14.08 -4.92 -1.27
C ALA A 35 -13.43 -5.95 -0.34
N LYS A 36 -12.17 -6.35 -0.64
CA LYS A 36 -11.49 -7.45 0.06
C LYS A 36 -10.26 -6.96 0.81
N ALA A 37 -10.35 -6.90 2.13
CA ALA A 37 -9.20 -6.57 2.98
C ALA A 37 -7.99 -7.45 2.68
N GLY A 38 -6.81 -6.86 2.62
CA GLY A 38 -5.55 -7.54 2.32
C GLY A 38 -5.28 -7.80 0.83
N ALA A 39 -6.26 -7.63 -0.07
CA ALA A 39 -6.02 -7.75 -1.51
C ALA A 39 -4.94 -6.76 -1.97
N THR A 40 -4.14 -7.16 -2.92
CA THR A 40 -3.05 -6.34 -3.48
C THR A 40 -3.21 -6.17 -4.97
N THR A 41 -2.77 -5.03 -5.49
CA THR A 41 -2.76 -4.74 -6.92
C THR A 41 -1.65 -3.77 -7.28
N LYS A 42 -1.33 -3.69 -8.59
CA LYS A 42 -0.39 -2.71 -9.14
C LYS A 42 -1.09 -1.84 -10.17
N VAL A 43 -0.76 -0.57 -10.17
CA VAL A 43 -1.17 0.41 -11.20
C VAL A 43 0.09 1.17 -11.61
N GLY A 44 0.57 0.89 -12.81
CA GLY A 44 1.89 1.37 -13.24
C GLY A 44 3.00 0.86 -12.32
N SER A 45 3.84 1.77 -11.83
CA SER A 45 4.92 1.46 -10.87
C SER A 45 4.44 1.40 -9.40
N LYS A 46 3.20 1.78 -9.12
CA LYS A 46 2.66 1.86 -7.77
C LYS A 46 2.01 0.55 -7.34
N SER A 47 2.28 0.11 -6.10
CA SER A 47 1.65 -1.05 -5.48
C SER A 47 0.68 -0.61 -4.39
N TYR A 48 -0.54 -1.16 -4.42
CA TYR A 48 -1.59 -0.87 -3.46
C TYR A 48 -2.00 -2.12 -2.70
N ARG A 49 -2.48 -1.92 -1.49
CA ARG A 49 -3.14 -2.94 -0.67
C ARG A 49 -4.48 -2.42 -0.19
N CYS A 50 -5.47 -3.29 -0.17
CA CYS A 50 -6.77 -2.99 0.44
C CYS A 50 -6.62 -3.01 1.96
N ALA A 51 -6.49 -1.83 2.55
CA ALA A 51 -6.26 -1.64 3.97
C ALA A 51 -6.80 -0.27 4.43
N LYS A 52 -6.79 -0.04 5.73
CA LYS A 52 -7.14 1.26 6.30
C LYS A 52 -6.02 2.26 6.03
N ASN A 53 -6.35 3.38 5.36
CA ASN A 53 -5.42 4.49 5.20
C ASN A 53 -5.54 5.39 6.43
N PRO A 54 -4.46 5.56 7.22
CA PRO A 54 -4.53 6.26 8.51
C PRO A 54 -4.92 7.74 8.40
N TYR A 55 -4.71 8.35 7.24
CA TYR A 55 -4.96 9.79 7.02
C TYR A 55 -6.17 10.10 6.14
N VAL A 56 -6.69 9.14 5.40
CA VAL A 56 -7.82 9.39 4.47
C VAL A 56 -9.11 8.80 4.98
N LYS A 57 -9.13 7.52 5.29
CA LYS A 57 -10.29 6.81 5.83
C LYS A 57 -9.82 5.76 6.84
N PRO A 58 -9.49 6.14 8.07
CA PRO A 58 -8.85 5.25 9.04
C PRO A 58 -9.75 4.11 9.52
N THR A 59 -11.06 4.22 9.32
CA THR A 59 -12.04 3.21 9.76
C THR A 59 -12.49 2.26 8.65
N GLN A 60 -12.22 2.60 7.38
CA GLN A 60 -12.67 1.83 6.21
C GLN A 60 -11.49 1.28 5.42
N ASN A 61 -11.70 0.11 4.79
CA ASN A 61 -10.73 -0.43 3.86
C ASN A 61 -10.79 0.33 2.51
N THR A 62 -9.65 0.86 2.12
CA THR A 62 -9.44 1.54 0.86
C THR A 62 -8.19 1.03 0.19
N TRP A 63 -8.09 1.20 -1.11
CA TRP A 63 -6.81 1.04 -1.78
C TRP A 63 -5.83 2.04 -1.19
N THR A 64 -4.76 1.53 -0.63
CA THR A 64 -3.73 2.31 0.05
C THR A 64 -2.37 1.91 -0.49
N LEU A 65 -1.56 2.90 -0.86
CA LEU A 65 -0.18 2.67 -1.29
C LEU A 65 0.57 1.84 -0.23
N ARG A 66 1.27 0.82 -0.66
CA ARG A 66 2.09 0.00 0.26
C ARG A 66 3.14 0.83 0.96
N GLY A 67 3.70 1.85 0.27
CA GLY A 67 4.61 2.81 0.88
C GLY A 67 3.99 3.59 2.03
N CYS A 68 2.71 3.96 1.94
CA CYS A 68 1.97 4.57 3.05
C CYS A 68 1.91 3.64 4.27
N LEU A 69 1.54 2.38 4.07
CA LEU A 69 1.43 1.41 5.17
C LEU A 69 2.78 1.12 5.83
N THR A 70 3.84 0.99 5.04
CA THR A 70 5.20 0.77 5.53
C THR A 70 5.70 1.98 6.31
N ALA A 71 5.52 3.18 5.78
CA ALA A 71 5.92 4.42 6.45
C ALA A 71 5.15 4.64 7.77
N TYR A 72 3.86 4.31 7.78
CA TYR A 72 3.05 4.41 8.99
C TYR A 72 3.51 3.43 10.08
N ALA A 73 3.82 2.18 9.72
CA ALA A 73 4.37 1.21 10.66
C ALA A 73 5.73 1.66 11.22
N LEU A 74 6.58 2.23 10.38
CA LEU A 74 7.87 2.80 10.80
C LEU A 74 7.67 3.99 11.75
N TRP A 75 6.76 4.90 11.43
CA TRP A 75 6.43 6.04 12.29
C TRP A 75 5.93 5.61 13.66
N GLN A 76 5.03 4.62 13.72
CA GLN A 76 4.55 4.06 15.00
C GLN A 76 5.70 3.44 15.81
N SER A 77 6.58 2.68 15.16
CA SER A 77 7.76 2.08 15.79
C SER A 77 8.72 3.16 16.32
N SER A 78 8.96 4.22 15.55
CA SER A 78 9.83 5.32 15.95
C SER A 78 9.26 6.11 17.14
N LYS A 79 7.95 6.33 17.16
CA LYS A 79 7.29 6.95 18.32
C LYS A 79 7.41 6.09 19.57
N LYS A 80 7.17 4.79 19.47
CA LYS A 80 7.35 3.88 20.59
C LYS A 80 8.79 3.89 21.09
N GLN A 81 9.77 3.85 20.19
CA GLN A 81 11.17 3.92 20.54
C GLN A 81 11.50 5.24 21.26
N TYR A 82 10.96 6.36 20.80
CA TYR A 82 11.11 7.65 21.47
C TYR A 82 10.60 7.59 22.92
N GLU A 83 9.41 7.04 23.15
CA GLU A 83 8.80 6.89 24.48
C GLU A 83 9.65 5.96 25.37
N ASP A 84 10.11 4.82 24.85
CA ASP A 84 10.89 3.83 25.59
C ASP A 84 12.27 4.38 26.02
N TRP A 85 12.86 5.30 25.23
CA TRP A 85 14.20 5.85 25.50
C TRP A 85 14.20 7.18 26.25
N ALA A 86 13.04 7.84 26.39
CA ALA A 86 12.96 9.17 26.99
C ALA A 86 13.56 9.26 28.41
N ASP A 87 13.34 8.25 29.23
CA ASP A 87 13.87 8.24 30.59
C ASP A 87 15.37 7.94 30.65
N LEU A 88 15.86 7.06 29.78
CA LEU A 88 17.31 6.78 29.67
C LEU A 88 18.08 7.98 29.13
N ALA A 89 17.50 8.70 28.18
CA ALA A 89 18.10 9.91 27.62
C ALA A 89 18.33 11.00 28.66
N LYS A 90 17.43 11.15 29.63
CA LYS A 90 17.59 12.07 30.76
C LYS A 90 18.83 11.76 31.59
N LEU A 91 19.16 10.48 31.76
CA LEU A 91 20.36 10.04 32.51
C LEU A 91 21.64 10.32 31.74
N ALA A 92 21.62 10.37 30.42
CA ALA A 92 22.74 10.68 29.54
C ALA A 92 23.02 12.19 29.40
N GLY A 93 22.20 13.05 30.00
CA GLY A 93 22.39 14.50 29.99
C GLY A 93 22.24 15.12 28.60
N ALA A 94 23.12 16.05 28.24
CA ALA A 94 23.03 16.84 27.01
C ALA A 94 23.10 15.97 25.72
N GLU A 95 23.89 14.91 25.71
CA GLU A 95 23.98 14.00 24.55
C GLU A 95 22.68 13.19 24.37
N GLY A 96 22.12 12.73 25.49
CA GLY A 96 20.82 12.05 25.47
C GLY A 96 19.71 12.96 24.94
N GLN A 97 19.67 14.20 25.41
CA GLN A 97 18.71 15.19 24.94
C GLN A 97 18.85 15.44 23.42
N LYS A 98 20.08 15.65 22.94
CA LYS A 98 20.33 15.83 21.51
C LYS A 98 19.83 14.65 20.67
N THR A 99 20.08 13.43 21.12
CA THR A 99 19.59 12.21 20.44
C THR A 99 18.07 12.18 20.37
N MET A 100 17.39 12.58 21.45
CA MET A 100 15.92 12.64 21.47
C MET A 100 15.38 13.73 20.55
N ASP A 101 16.02 14.88 20.47
CA ASP A 101 15.64 15.97 19.57
C ASP A 101 15.79 15.55 18.09
N ASP A 102 16.89 14.88 17.74
CA ASP A 102 17.13 14.35 16.39
C ASP A 102 16.08 13.27 16.01
N LEU A 103 15.72 12.39 16.95
CA LEU A 103 14.68 11.38 16.75
C LEU A 103 13.29 12.01 16.58
N GLN A 104 12.97 13.02 17.39
CA GLN A 104 11.72 13.76 17.30
C GLN A 104 11.59 14.48 15.95
N ALA A 105 12.67 15.10 15.46
CA ALA A 105 12.70 15.71 14.14
C ALA A 105 12.43 14.69 13.04
N SER A 106 13.05 13.51 13.09
CA SER A 106 12.84 12.43 12.14
C SER A 106 11.40 11.90 12.14
N ILE A 107 10.77 11.79 13.32
CA ILE A 107 9.36 11.39 13.46
C ILE A 107 8.45 12.43 12.79
N THR A 108 8.75 13.71 12.99
CA THR A 108 7.97 14.83 12.42
C THR A 108 8.08 14.86 10.89
N ASP A 109 9.27 14.69 10.34
CA ASP A 109 9.52 14.66 8.89
C ASP A 109 8.84 13.46 8.23
N LEU A 110 8.89 12.29 8.88
CA LEU A 110 8.22 11.09 8.40
C LEU A 110 6.69 11.28 8.38
N GLU A 111 6.13 11.91 9.41
CA GLU A 111 4.69 12.21 9.47
C GLU A 111 4.28 13.16 8.34
N ALA A 112 5.03 14.23 8.09
CA ALA A 112 4.78 15.15 6.99
C ALA A 112 4.83 14.43 5.64
N THR A 113 5.84 13.61 5.41
CA THR A 113 5.97 12.82 4.18
C THR A 113 4.79 11.86 3.99
N MET A 114 4.31 11.23 5.05
CA MET A 114 3.13 10.37 4.95
C MET A 114 1.88 11.15 4.57
N LYS A 115 1.62 12.28 5.23
CA LYS A 115 0.43 13.11 4.97
C LYS A 115 0.42 13.70 3.57
N ASP A 116 1.55 14.22 3.13
CA ASP A 116 1.63 15.05 1.92
C ASP A 116 1.95 14.25 0.66
N VAL A 117 2.51 13.05 0.79
CA VAL A 117 2.96 12.22 -0.33
C VAL A 117 2.37 10.82 -0.29
N ALA A 118 2.81 9.98 0.63
CA ALA A 118 2.56 8.54 0.56
C ALA A 118 1.11 8.14 0.88
N CYS A 119 0.48 8.81 1.84
CA CYS A 119 -0.87 8.50 2.30
C CYS A 119 -1.94 9.46 1.77
N LYS A 120 -1.53 10.48 1.03
CA LYS A 120 -2.42 11.50 0.48
C LYS A 120 -3.55 10.88 -0.34
N LYS A 121 -4.75 11.45 -0.23
CA LYS A 121 -5.89 11.05 -1.06
C LYS A 121 -5.56 11.21 -2.56
N GLY A 122 -5.81 10.17 -3.32
CA GLY A 122 -5.58 10.18 -4.77
C GLY A 122 -4.15 9.89 -5.22
N ALA A 123 -3.21 9.67 -4.29
CA ALA A 123 -1.84 9.26 -4.61
C ALA A 123 -1.77 7.86 -5.23
#